data_4e70168aa82f7a899e53d160d021f739
#
_entry.id   4e70168aa82f7a899e53d160d021f739
#
_cell.length_a   1.000
_cell.length_b   1.000
_cell.length_c   1.000
_cell.angle_alpha   90.00
_cell.angle_beta   90.00
_cell.angle_gamma   90.00
#
_symmetry.space_group_name_H-M   'P 1'
#
loop_
_entity.id
_entity.type
_entity.pdbx_description
1 polymer ?
#
loop_
_entity_poly.entity_id
_entity_poly.type
_entity_poly.pdbx_seq_one_letter_code
_entity_poly.pdbx_strand_id
1 'polypeptide(L)'
;MMAILKKRQRTRTRLIDAAVSVIREKGFYAATLDDVARRAGMTRGAIYGNFKDKNELFLAVIETRWRPITPLRYGATLKEHMRIVGEAVVGAVPARRAQALGALSLQIYALTHEDTRSRLAQMNAELYRRGGERLEQALPATELPMPADEFVRVIHALTDGLLLLRFLQPQLITDEMIVKAFVALA
;
A
#
# COMPACT_ATOMS: atom_id res chain seq x y z
N MET A 1 2.73 23.28 -24.67
CA MET A 1 2.21 22.97 -23.33
C MET A 1 2.15 21.46 -23.06
N MET A 2 1.51 20.63 -23.89
CA MET A 2 1.41 19.17 -23.71
C MET A 2 2.76 18.42 -23.62
N ALA A 3 3.77 18.78 -24.40
CA ALA A 3 5.10 18.13 -24.39
C ALA A 3 5.85 18.35 -23.06
N ILE A 4 5.76 19.55 -22.50
CA ILE A 4 6.38 19.91 -21.21
C ILE A 4 5.74 19.13 -20.07
N LEU A 5 4.40 18.99 -20.06
CA LEU A 5 3.67 18.21 -19.07
C LEU A 5 4.04 16.72 -19.13
N LYS A 6 4.14 16.15 -20.34
CA LYS A 6 4.60 14.76 -20.54
C LYS A 6 6.04 14.56 -20.06
N LYS A 7 6.95 15.50 -20.31
CA LYS A 7 8.33 15.44 -19.85
C LYS A 7 8.41 15.48 -18.31
N ARG A 8 7.67 16.39 -17.65
CA ARG A 8 7.59 16.51 -16.19
C ARG A 8 7.04 15.22 -15.57
N GLN A 9 5.97 14.66 -16.14
CA GLN A 9 5.39 13.40 -15.65
C GLN A 9 6.38 12.23 -15.76
N ARG A 10 7.12 12.11 -16.86
CA ARG A 10 8.18 11.08 -17.01
C ARG A 10 9.29 11.26 -15.99
N THR A 11 9.72 12.49 -15.72
CA THR A 11 10.72 12.79 -14.68
C THR A 11 10.19 12.38 -13.31
N ARG A 12 8.96 12.76 -12.97
CA ARG A 12 8.31 12.41 -11.70
C ARG A 12 8.23 10.88 -11.51
N THR A 13 7.82 10.14 -12.53
CA THR A 13 7.76 8.67 -12.49
C THR A 13 9.13 8.06 -12.23
N ARG A 14 10.17 8.48 -12.94
CA ARG A 14 11.55 7.99 -12.74
C ARG A 14 12.07 8.26 -11.33
N LEU A 15 11.77 9.42 -10.76
CA LEU A 15 12.14 9.76 -9.38
C LEU A 15 11.39 8.86 -8.38
N ILE A 16 10.10 8.57 -8.59
CA ILE A 16 9.33 7.64 -7.77
C ILE A 16 9.91 6.22 -7.84
N ASP A 17 10.27 5.72 -9.03
CA ASP A 17 10.88 4.41 -9.20
C ASP A 17 12.24 4.29 -8.50
N ALA A 18 13.05 5.33 -8.62
CA ALA A 18 14.33 5.43 -7.90
C ALA A 18 14.12 5.47 -6.37
N ALA A 19 13.10 6.20 -5.90
CA ALA A 19 12.77 6.28 -4.48
C ALA A 19 12.36 4.90 -3.93
N VAL A 20 11.54 4.14 -4.65
CA VAL A 20 11.19 2.75 -4.27
C VAL A 20 12.44 1.91 -4.03
N SER A 21 13.42 2.00 -4.95
CA SER A 21 14.67 1.24 -4.83
C SER A 21 15.51 1.68 -3.63
N VAL A 22 15.66 2.99 -3.42
CA VAL A 22 16.43 3.54 -2.30
C VAL A 22 15.78 3.19 -0.96
N ILE A 23 14.45 3.29 -0.85
CA ILE A 23 13.72 2.94 0.37
C ILE A 23 13.85 1.46 0.69
N ARG A 24 13.76 0.60 -0.32
CA ARG A 24 13.93 -0.84 -0.14
C ARG A 24 15.32 -1.20 0.41
N GLU A 25 16.35 -0.49 -0.02
CA GLU A 25 17.74 -0.74 0.40
C GLU A 25 18.08 -0.15 1.76
N LYS A 26 17.65 1.09 2.02
CA LYS A 26 18.06 1.86 3.19
C LYS A 26 16.97 2.07 4.25
N GLY A 27 15.72 1.77 3.92
CA GLY A 27 14.56 2.19 4.71
C GLY A 27 14.24 3.68 4.55
N PHE A 28 13.09 4.10 5.08
CA PHE A 28 12.62 5.49 4.97
C PHE A 28 13.57 6.49 5.62
N TYR A 29 14.02 6.23 6.86
CA TYR A 29 14.80 7.20 7.63
C TYR A 29 16.16 7.52 7.00
N ALA A 30 16.89 6.51 6.56
CA ALA A 30 18.22 6.67 5.97
C ALA A 30 18.20 7.10 4.49
N ALA A 31 17.08 6.97 3.79
CA ALA A 31 16.95 7.43 2.41
C ALA A 31 16.94 8.96 2.34
N THR A 32 17.67 9.53 1.40
CA THR A 32 17.74 10.97 1.16
C THR A 32 17.28 11.32 -0.25
N LEU A 33 16.84 12.57 -0.47
CA LEU A 33 16.52 13.05 -1.82
C LEU A 33 17.73 12.99 -2.76
N ASP A 34 18.94 13.19 -2.24
CA ASP A 34 20.18 13.08 -3.03
C ASP A 34 20.46 11.63 -3.47
N ASP A 35 20.17 10.65 -2.61
CA ASP A 35 20.26 9.24 -3.00
C ASP A 35 19.30 8.93 -4.14
N VAL A 36 18.08 9.46 -4.06
CA VAL A 36 17.07 9.28 -5.10
C VAL A 36 17.46 9.94 -6.42
N ALA A 37 17.95 11.20 -6.36
CA ALA A 37 18.42 11.91 -7.55
C ALA A 37 19.56 11.14 -8.24
N ARG A 38 20.54 10.69 -7.46
CA ARG A 38 21.68 9.88 -7.94
C ARG A 38 21.22 8.55 -8.56
N ARG A 39 20.31 7.84 -7.91
CA ARG A 39 19.76 6.60 -8.40
C ARG A 39 18.96 6.79 -9.69
N ALA A 40 18.24 7.91 -9.83
CA ALA A 40 17.50 8.25 -11.03
C ALA A 40 18.40 8.74 -12.18
N GLY A 41 19.70 8.98 -11.95
CA GLY A 41 20.59 9.65 -12.90
C GLY A 41 20.16 11.10 -13.18
N MET A 42 19.71 11.81 -12.15
CA MET A 42 19.17 13.18 -12.25
C MET A 42 19.88 14.12 -11.29
N THR A 43 19.79 15.43 -11.59
CA THR A 43 20.34 16.48 -10.74
C THR A 43 19.48 16.75 -9.51
N ARG A 44 20.09 17.37 -8.46
CA ARG A 44 19.33 17.88 -7.30
C ARG A 44 18.19 18.81 -7.71
N GLY A 45 18.41 19.69 -8.66
CA GLY A 45 17.38 20.57 -9.19
C GLY A 45 16.19 19.85 -9.79
N ALA A 46 16.41 18.69 -10.42
CA ALA A 46 15.32 17.90 -10.96
C ALA A 46 14.42 17.31 -9.87
N ILE A 47 14.96 16.88 -8.73
CA ILE A 47 14.14 16.33 -7.65
C ILE A 47 13.39 17.44 -6.90
N TYR A 48 14.04 18.55 -6.54
CA TYR A 48 13.40 19.69 -5.87
C TYR A 48 12.39 20.43 -6.75
N GLY A 49 12.51 20.35 -8.07
CA GLY A 49 11.49 20.84 -9.01
C GLY A 49 10.25 19.96 -9.13
N ASN A 50 10.28 18.73 -8.57
CA ASN A 50 9.17 17.78 -8.61
C ASN A 50 8.59 17.47 -7.24
N PHE A 51 9.36 17.59 -6.16
CA PHE A 51 8.96 17.29 -4.78
C PHE A 51 9.55 18.34 -3.84
N LYS A 52 8.69 18.92 -3.01
CA LYS A 52 9.08 19.94 -2.03
C LYS A 52 10.06 19.39 -1.00
N ASP A 53 9.79 18.19 -0.55
CA ASP A 53 10.56 17.52 0.50
C ASP A 53 10.49 15.99 0.35
N LYS A 54 11.16 15.32 1.25
CA LYS A 54 11.21 13.86 1.32
C LYS A 54 9.80 13.25 1.53
N ASN A 55 8.96 13.88 2.33
CA ASN A 55 7.64 13.38 2.67
C ASN A 55 6.72 13.38 1.45
N GLU A 56 6.74 14.46 0.66
CA GLU A 56 5.98 14.53 -0.60
C GLU A 56 6.38 13.43 -1.59
N LEU A 57 7.67 13.18 -1.74
CA LEU A 57 8.14 12.10 -2.61
C LEU A 57 7.65 10.74 -2.11
N PHE A 58 7.73 10.50 -0.82
CA PHE A 58 7.34 9.21 -0.25
C PHE A 58 5.84 8.96 -0.29
N LEU A 59 5.04 9.98 -0.04
CA LEU A 59 3.59 9.91 -0.24
C LEU A 59 3.25 9.57 -1.70
N ALA A 60 3.95 10.19 -2.66
CA ALA A 60 3.79 9.86 -4.07
C ALA A 60 4.20 8.41 -4.40
N VAL A 61 5.19 7.84 -3.72
CA VAL A 61 5.54 6.41 -3.82
C VAL A 61 4.36 5.54 -3.38
N ILE A 62 3.74 5.85 -2.24
CA ILE A 62 2.59 5.08 -1.74
C ILE A 62 1.42 5.19 -2.70
N GLU A 63 1.02 6.40 -3.07
CA GLU A 63 -0.09 6.66 -3.99
C GLU A 63 0.04 5.88 -5.30
N THR A 64 1.27 5.73 -5.80
CA THR A 64 1.50 5.13 -7.12
C THR A 64 1.87 3.65 -7.08
N ARG A 65 2.47 3.16 -5.99
CA ARG A 65 3.05 1.81 -5.90
C ARG A 65 2.36 0.91 -4.89
N TRP A 66 1.71 1.49 -3.89
CA TRP A 66 0.95 0.71 -2.92
C TRP A 66 -0.45 0.42 -3.45
N ARG A 67 -0.63 -0.76 -4.00
CA ARG A 67 -1.96 -1.20 -4.46
C ARG A 67 -2.60 -2.08 -3.40
N PRO A 68 -3.86 -1.82 -3.03
CA PRO A 68 -4.60 -2.69 -2.13
C PRO A 68 -4.75 -4.08 -2.74
N ILE A 69 -4.72 -5.12 -1.90
CA ILE A 69 -5.01 -6.49 -2.30
C ILE A 69 -6.51 -6.68 -2.15
N THR A 70 -7.25 -6.40 -3.22
CA THR A 70 -8.72 -6.45 -3.22
C THR A 70 -9.22 -7.14 -4.49
N PRO A 71 -9.00 -8.46 -4.64
CA PRO A 71 -9.66 -9.19 -5.70
C PRO A 71 -11.17 -9.18 -5.45
N LEU A 72 -11.95 -8.92 -6.49
CA LEU A 72 -13.41 -9.00 -6.44
C LEU A 72 -13.88 -10.08 -7.39
N ARG A 73 -14.82 -10.90 -6.93
CA ARG A 73 -15.51 -11.88 -7.75
C ARG A 73 -17.02 -11.68 -7.59
N TYR A 74 -17.67 -11.22 -8.62
CA TYR A 74 -19.11 -11.05 -8.64
C TYR A 74 -19.82 -12.40 -8.57
N GLY A 75 -20.91 -12.47 -7.79
CA GLY A 75 -21.72 -13.66 -7.62
C GLY A 75 -21.10 -14.76 -6.72
N ALA A 76 -20.00 -14.45 -6.04
CA ALA A 76 -19.44 -15.32 -5.00
C ALA A 76 -20.14 -15.03 -3.66
N THR A 77 -20.24 -16.04 -2.78
CA THR A 77 -20.62 -15.83 -1.37
C THR A 77 -19.54 -15.07 -0.62
N LEU A 78 -19.88 -14.44 0.51
CA LEU A 78 -18.89 -13.76 1.36
C LEU A 78 -17.73 -14.69 1.73
N LYS A 79 -18.03 -15.94 2.08
CA LYS A 79 -17.01 -16.95 2.43
C LYS A 79 -16.04 -17.24 1.29
N GLU A 80 -16.56 -17.40 0.07
CA GLU A 80 -15.72 -17.61 -1.13
C GLU A 80 -14.88 -16.35 -1.43
N HIS A 81 -15.49 -15.17 -1.26
CA HIS A 81 -14.80 -13.91 -1.45
C HIS A 81 -13.63 -13.76 -0.47
N MET A 82 -13.87 -14.03 0.82
CA MET A 82 -12.81 -13.98 1.84
C MET A 82 -11.69 -15.00 1.58
N ARG A 83 -12.03 -16.19 1.09
CA ARG A 83 -11.02 -17.16 0.67
C ARG A 83 -10.14 -16.61 -0.46
N ILE A 84 -10.74 -16.01 -1.49
CA ILE A 84 -10.02 -15.40 -2.61
C ILE A 84 -9.12 -14.25 -2.13
N VAL A 85 -9.58 -13.42 -1.18
CA VAL A 85 -8.77 -12.37 -0.58
C VAL A 85 -7.56 -12.98 0.16
N GLY A 86 -7.78 -14.01 0.98
CA GLY A 86 -6.70 -14.70 1.69
C GLY A 86 -5.65 -15.29 0.74
N GLU A 87 -6.09 -15.97 -0.34
CA GLU A 87 -5.20 -16.51 -1.37
C GLU A 87 -4.40 -15.41 -2.09
N ALA A 88 -5.04 -14.27 -2.36
CA ALA A 88 -4.37 -13.12 -2.97
C ALA A 88 -3.33 -12.48 -2.02
N VAL A 89 -3.60 -12.45 -0.71
CA VAL A 89 -2.63 -12.01 0.30
C VAL A 89 -1.43 -12.93 0.33
N VAL A 90 -1.63 -14.25 0.32
CA VAL A 90 -0.55 -15.25 0.21
C VAL A 90 0.28 -15.02 -1.05
N GLY A 91 -0.37 -14.86 -2.20
CA GLY A 91 0.31 -14.60 -3.48
C GLY A 91 1.12 -13.29 -3.48
N ALA A 92 0.71 -12.31 -2.67
CA ALA A 92 1.40 -11.03 -2.56
C ALA A 92 2.62 -11.06 -1.61
N VAL A 93 2.80 -12.09 -0.78
CA VAL A 93 3.87 -12.18 0.23
C VAL A 93 5.27 -11.84 -0.32
N PRO A 94 5.75 -12.39 -1.45
CA PRO A 94 7.09 -12.09 -1.95
C PRO A 94 7.27 -10.61 -2.30
N ALA A 95 6.30 -10.02 -3.01
CA ALA A 95 6.34 -8.61 -3.40
C ALA A 95 6.25 -7.68 -2.19
N ARG A 96 5.38 -7.98 -1.24
CA ARG A 96 5.21 -7.21 0.00
C ARG A 96 6.41 -7.30 0.92
N ARG A 97 7.06 -8.47 1.02
CA ARG A 97 8.30 -8.62 1.77
C ARG A 97 9.40 -7.68 1.26
N ALA A 98 9.55 -7.57 -0.06
CA ALA A 98 10.52 -6.65 -0.66
C ALA A 98 10.24 -5.17 -0.34
N GLN A 99 9.01 -4.81 0.00
CA GLN A 99 8.57 -3.44 0.31
C GLN A 99 8.40 -3.19 1.82
N ALA A 100 8.46 -4.23 2.65
CA ALA A 100 8.08 -4.18 4.07
C ALA A 100 8.85 -3.13 4.86
N LEU A 101 10.18 -3.05 4.67
CA LEU A 101 11.02 -2.09 5.39
C LEU A 101 10.57 -0.63 5.12
N GLY A 102 10.28 -0.32 3.87
CA GLY A 102 9.80 1.01 3.49
C GLY A 102 8.43 1.34 4.07
N ALA A 103 7.49 0.40 3.97
CA ALA A 103 6.14 0.56 4.48
C ALA A 103 6.11 0.77 6.00
N LEU A 104 6.80 -0.10 6.76
CA LEU A 104 6.88 -0.01 8.22
C LEU A 104 7.61 1.26 8.67
N SER A 105 8.71 1.62 8.00
CA SER A 105 9.44 2.86 8.32
C SER A 105 8.58 4.10 8.15
N LEU A 106 7.71 4.12 7.13
CA LEU A 106 6.78 5.24 6.93
C LEU A 106 5.67 5.26 7.97
N GLN A 107 5.09 4.10 8.34
CA GLN A 107 4.09 4.03 9.39
C GLN A 107 4.66 4.58 10.72
N ILE A 108 5.88 4.16 11.08
CA ILE A 108 6.58 4.69 12.27
C ILE A 108 6.79 6.19 12.14
N TYR A 109 7.22 6.68 10.98
CA TYR A 109 7.41 8.11 10.76
C TYR A 109 6.10 8.89 10.92
N ALA A 110 5.00 8.39 10.40
CA ALA A 110 3.68 9.01 10.52
C ALA A 110 3.18 9.12 11.98
N LEU A 111 3.59 8.22 12.88
CA LEU A 111 3.22 8.29 14.31
C LEU A 111 3.76 9.56 14.99
N THR A 112 4.88 10.09 14.50
CA THR A 112 5.55 11.27 15.08
C THR A 112 5.44 12.54 14.23
N HIS A 113 4.81 12.46 13.03
CA HIS A 113 4.71 13.56 12.07
C HIS A 113 3.26 13.76 11.61
N GLU A 114 2.60 14.75 12.21
CA GLU A 114 1.17 15.03 12.01
C GLU A 114 0.77 15.19 10.54
N ASP A 115 1.51 15.98 9.76
CA ASP A 115 1.20 16.21 8.34
C ASP A 115 1.21 14.90 7.53
N THR A 116 2.17 14.02 7.82
CA THR A 116 2.25 12.71 7.15
C THR A 116 1.12 11.80 7.60
N ARG A 117 0.81 11.79 8.89
CA ARG A 117 -0.30 11.02 9.46
C ARG A 117 -1.64 11.44 8.87
N SER A 118 -1.91 12.74 8.84
CA SER A 118 -3.14 13.31 8.28
C SER A 118 -3.30 12.96 6.79
N ARG A 119 -2.23 13.02 6.01
CA ARG A 119 -2.26 12.66 4.60
C ARG A 119 -2.50 11.16 4.37
N LEU A 120 -1.85 10.30 5.14
CA LEU A 120 -2.10 8.85 5.11
C LEU A 120 -3.55 8.53 5.49
N ALA A 121 -4.08 9.20 6.51
CA ALA A 121 -5.47 9.03 6.94
C ALA A 121 -6.45 9.41 5.81
N GLN A 122 -6.23 10.54 5.11
CA GLN A 122 -7.05 10.95 3.97
C GLN A 122 -6.98 9.93 2.82
N MET A 123 -5.78 9.46 2.48
CA MET A 123 -5.60 8.44 1.45
C MET A 123 -6.31 7.13 1.81
N ASN A 124 -6.20 6.68 3.05
CA ASN A 124 -6.86 5.48 3.52
C ASN A 124 -8.39 5.65 3.57
N ALA A 125 -8.90 6.81 3.98
CA ALA A 125 -10.34 7.09 3.98
C ALA A 125 -10.94 6.94 2.58
N GLU A 126 -10.28 7.49 1.56
CA GLU A 126 -10.72 7.34 0.17
C GLU A 126 -10.59 5.89 -0.34
N LEU A 127 -9.55 5.19 0.06
CA LEU A 127 -9.37 3.77 -0.23
C LEU A 127 -10.52 2.93 0.34
N TYR A 128 -10.89 3.16 1.61
CA TYR A 128 -11.95 2.43 2.30
C TYR A 128 -13.32 2.72 1.68
N ARG A 129 -13.61 3.99 1.41
CA ARG A 129 -14.85 4.38 0.72
C ARG A 129 -15.01 3.66 -0.63
N ARG A 130 -13.98 3.76 -1.49
CA ARG A 130 -14.01 3.08 -2.82
C ARG A 130 -14.01 1.56 -2.69
N GLY A 131 -13.32 1.02 -1.71
CA GLY A 131 -13.30 -0.40 -1.41
C GLY A 131 -14.68 -0.90 -0.99
N GLY A 132 -15.37 -0.15 -0.13
CA GLY A 132 -16.74 -0.41 0.31
C GLY A 132 -17.72 -0.41 -0.85
N GLU A 133 -17.73 0.66 -1.65
CA GLU A 133 -18.60 0.77 -2.84
C GLU A 133 -18.42 -0.42 -3.82
N ARG A 134 -17.18 -0.85 -4.03
CA ARG A 134 -16.91 -2.01 -4.88
C ARG A 134 -17.36 -3.32 -4.24
N LEU A 135 -17.25 -3.44 -2.92
CA LEU A 135 -17.70 -4.63 -2.20
C LEU A 135 -19.23 -4.75 -2.25
N GLU A 136 -19.97 -3.66 -2.06
CA GLU A 136 -21.43 -3.59 -2.20
C GLU A 136 -21.92 -3.92 -3.61
N GLN A 137 -21.12 -3.63 -4.63
CA GLN A 137 -21.44 -4.05 -6.02
C GLN A 137 -21.23 -5.55 -6.25
N ALA A 138 -20.37 -6.18 -5.47
CA ALA A 138 -20.01 -7.60 -5.63
C ALA A 138 -20.83 -8.53 -4.73
N LEU A 139 -21.28 -8.05 -3.56
CA LEU A 139 -21.98 -8.81 -2.53
C LEU A 139 -23.22 -8.05 -2.06
N PRO A 140 -24.34 -8.75 -1.77
CA PRO A 140 -25.48 -8.14 -1.10
C PRO A 140 -25.07 -7.56 0.26
N ALA A 141 -25.55 -6.35 0.58
CA ALA A 141 -25.25 -5.71 1.86
C ALA A 141 -25.67 -6.55 3.08
N THR A 142 -26.69 -7.41 2.92
CA THR A 142 -27.20 -8.33 3.95
C THR A 142 -26.24 -9.48 4.28
N GLU A 143 -25.25 -9.74 3.44
CA GLU A 143 -24.22 -10.76 3.70
C GLU A 143 -23.01 -10.20 4.45
N LEU A 144 -22.87 -8.86 4.55
CA LEU A 144 -21.74 -8.24 5.22
C LEU A 144 -21.99 -8.19 6.74
N PRO A 145 -20.98 -8.53 7.57
CA PRO A 145 -21.11 -8.51 9.03
C PRO A 145 -21.13 -7.09 9.63
N MET A 146 -20.79 -6.08 8.84
CA MET A 146 -20.73 -4.67 9.21
C MET A 146 -20.80 -3.80 7.94
N PRO A 147 -20.94 -2.44 8.05
CA PRO A 147 -20.85 -1.54 6.91
C PRO A 147 -19.64 -1.83 6.03
N ALA A 148 -19.82 -1.79 4.70
CA ALA A 148 -18.81 -2.27 3.75
C ALA A 148 -17.45 -1.55 3.86
N ASP A 149 -17.46 -0.24 4.11
CA ASP A 149 -16.22 0.53 4.30
C ASP A 149 -15.50 0.18 5.63
N GLU A 150 -16.26 -0.17 6.68
CA GLU A 150 -15.69 -0.69 7.93
C GLU A 150 -15.11 -2.09 7.73
N PHE A 151 -15.80 -2.93 6.99
CA PHE A 151 -15.30 -4.27 6.67
C PHE A 151 -14.00 -4.21 5.87
N VAL A 152 -13.88 -3.29 4.92
CA VAL A 152 -12.61 -3.04 4.19
C VAL A 152 -11.48 -2.60 5.13
N ARG A 153 -11.78 -1.82 6.20
CA ARG A 153 -10.79 -1.46 7.23
C ARG A 153 -10.32 -2.69 8.01
N VAL A 154 -11.23 -3.58 8.36
CA VAL A 154 -10.91 -4.84 9.05
C VAL A 154 -10.02 -5.72 8.17
N ILE A 155 -10.39 -5.90 6.89
CA ILE A 155 -9.59 -6.63 5.91
C ILE A 155 -8.18 -6.04 5.79
N HIS A 156 -8.05 -4.71 5.73
CA HIS A 156 -6.75 -4.03 5.64
C HIS A 156 -5.91 -4.25 6.91
N ALA A 157 -6.50 -4.06 8.09
CA ALA A 157 -5.81 -4.28 9.36
C ALA A 157 -5.35 -5.74 9.53
N LEU A 158 -6.19 -6.70 9.16
CA LEU A 158 -5.85 -8.12 9.18
C LEU A 158 -4.72 -8.43 8.19
N THR A 159 -4.78 -7.88 6.97
CA THR A 159 -3.74 -8.04 5.95
C THR A 159 -2.39 -7.54 6.45
N ASP A 160 -2.33 -6.32 6.97
CA ASP A 160 -1.07 -5.72 7.43
C ASP A 160 -0.50 -6.49 8.63
N GLY A 161 -1.35 -6.87 9.58
CA GLY A 161 -0.94 -7.66 10.75
C GLY A 161 -0.39 -9.04 10.36
N LEU A 162 -1.11 -9.77 9.50
CA LEU A 162 -0.68 -11.10 9.04
C LEU A 162 0.60 -11.04 8.20
N LEU A 163 0.73 -10.06 7.30
CA LEU A 163 1.94 -9.89 6.50
C LEU A 163 3.15 -9.55 7.38
N LEU A 164 2.99 -8.64 8.35
CA LEU A 164 4.07 -8.30 9.29
C LEU A 164 4.52 -9.54 10.07
N LEU A 165 3.58 -10.28 10.66
CA LEU A 165 3.90 -11.48 11.41
C LEU A 165 4.48 -12.59 10.52
N ARG A 166 4.00 -12.74 9.29
CA ARG A 166 4.57 -13.67 8.30
C ARG A 166 6.04 -13.36 8.00
N PHE A 167 6.41 -12.08 7.94
CA PHE A 167 7.81 -11.69 7.71
C PHE A 167 8.71 -11.96 8.90
N LEU A 168 8.19 -11.86 10.13
CA LEU A 168 8.92 -12.07 11.37
C LEU A 168 8.94 -13.54 11.80
N GLN A 169 7.85 -14.27 11.57
CA GLN A 169 7.62 -15.62 12.11
C GLN A 169 7.01 -16.54 11.02
N PRO A 170 7.73 -16.80 9.91
CA PRO A 170 7.18 -17.50 8.76
C PRO A 170 6.73 -18.94 9.07
N GLN A 171 7.27 -19.58 10.09
CA GLN A 171 6.89 -20.93 10.49
C GLN A 171 5.54 -20.96 11.24
N LEU A 172 5.18 -19.88 11.94
CA LEU A 172 3.95 -19.79 12.70
C LEU A 172 2.78 -19.25 11.87
N ILE A 173 3.06 -18.35 10.93
CA ILE A 173 2.05 -17.74 10.06
C ILE A 173 2.14 -18.41 8.68
N THR A 174 1.51 -19.56 8.55
CA THR A 174 1.49 -20.34 7.31
C THR A 174 0.50 -19.77 6.28
N ASP A 175 0.64 -20.19 5.02
CA ASP A 175 -0.29 -19.80 3.96
C ASP A 175 -1.72 -20.25 4.28
N GLU A 176 -1.87 -21.47 4.80
CA GLU A 176 -3.15 -22.00 5.24
C GLU A 176 -3.78 -21.18 6.37
N MET A 177 -2.97 -20.76 7.36
CA MET A 177 -3.44 -19.92 8.46
C MET A 177 -3.92 -18.55 7.94
N ILE A 178 -3.21 -17.94 7.00
CA ILE A 178 -3.63 -16.67 6.39
C ILE A 178 -5.00 -16.84 5.74
N VAL A 179 -5.19 -17.85 4.89
CA VAL A 179 -6.48 -18.08 4.22
C VAL A 179 -7.60 -18.34 5.24
N LYS A 180 -7.36 -19.16 6.26
CA LYS A 180 -8.35 -19.44 7.32
C LYS A 180 -8.73 -18.18 8.10
N ALA A 181 -7.78 -17.29 8.38
CA ALA A 181 -8.06 -16.03 9.08
C ALA A 181 -9.04 -15.13 8.31
N PHE A 182 -8.89 -15.03 6.99
CA PHE A 182 -9.86 -14.30 6.16
C PHE A 182 -11.20 -15.01 6.09
N VAL A 183 -11.23 -16.32 5.90
CA VAL A 183 -12.49 -17.09 5.86
C VAL A 183 -13.28 -16.97 7.16
N ALA A 184 -12.60 -16.79 8.29
CA ALA A 184 -13.25 -16.60 9.60
C ALA A 184 -13.95 -15.23 9.75
N LEU A 185 -13.80 -14.29 8.79
CA LEU A 185 -14.53 -13.01 8.76
C LEU A 185 -15.93 -13.17 8.12
N ALA A 186 -16.22 -14.29 7.49
CA ALA A 186 -17.50 -14.62 6.88
C ALA A 186 -18.32 -15.50 7.81
#